data_067eb74d0cbcaeb7c9116f79aad9d777
#
_entry.id   067eb74d0cbcaeb7c9116f79aad9d777
#
_cell.length_a   1.000
_cell.length_b   1.000
_cell.length_c   1.000
_cell.angle_alpha   90.00
_cell.angle_beta   90.00
_cell.angle_gamma   90.00
#
_symmetry.space_group_name_H-M   'P 1'
#
loop_
_entity.id
_entity.type
_entity.pdbx_description
1 polymer ?
#
loop_
_entity_poly.entity_id
_entity_poly.type
_entity_poly.pdbx_seq_one_letter_code
_entity_poly.pdbx_strand_id
1 'polypeptide(L)'
;SLRIANKKMNNLEKDYSDAQKNLKYVDYGQLLYMAQADYVPGMKEIEVEGTTIPLDNKLTLVENANRYFKKYRKAKQAITTLAELINKTKYEITYLEKKRLDIENGSARDLMELKEELVINGYLKGKSQKAGKKQKSIKKKSYEPHYLNIGNAKIGFGLNDLQNETLTFEIARSNSLFFHVKDHPGSHVVILNGQDDNNIRTIACELALYLSHQKDG
;
A
#
# COMPACT_ATOMS: atom_id res chain seq x y z
N SER A 1 -8.99 -6.76 -11.02
CA SER A 1 -8.34 -5.91 -10.02
C SER A 1 -7.07 -6.56 -9.47
N LEU A 2 -7.11 -7.68 -8.75
CA LEU A 2 -5.93 -8.33 -8.13
C LEU A 2 -4.83 -8.66 -9.15
N ARG A 3 -5.19 -9.26 -10.31
CA ARG A 3 -4.24 -9.53 -11.40
C ARG A 3 -3.53 -8.26 -11.91
N ILE A 4 -4.24 -7.15 -11.98
CA ILE A 4 -3.69 -5.86 -12.42
C ILE A 4 -2.74 -5.31 -11.36
N ALA A 5 -3.10 -5.38 -10.08
CA ALA A 5 -2.27 -4.94 -8.97
C ALA A 5 -0.96 -5.75 -8.88
N ASN A 6 -1.02 -7.07 -9.02
CA ASN A 6 0.18 -7.92 -9.06
C ASN A 6 1.08 -7.63 -10.26
N LYS A 7 0.51 -7.42 -11.46
CA LYS A 7 1.31 -7.00 -12.63
C LYS A 7 1.99 -5.65 -12.40
N LYS A 8 1.29 -4.70 -11.78
CA LYS A 8 1.85 -3.40 -11.41
C LYS A 8 3.00 -3.56 -10.41
N MET A 9 2.84 -4.42 -9.39
CA MET A 9 3.88 -4.69 -8.41
C MET A 9 5.16 -5.19 -9.08
N ASN A 10 5.06 -6.22 -9.92
CA ASN A 10 6.22 -6.78 -10.62
C ASN A 10 6.97 -5.73 -11.47
N ASN A 11 6.24 -4.82 -12.13
CA ASN A 11 6.86 -3.74 -12.90
C ASN A 11 7.59 -2.74 -11.96
N LEU A 12 6.95 -2.34 -10.85
CA LEU A 12 7.56 -1.42 -9.87
C LEU A 12 8.82 -2.00 -9.24
N GLU A 13 8.82 -3.28 -8.89
CA GLU A 13 9.99 -3.98 -8.33
C GLU A 13 11.14 -4.05 -9.34
N LYS A 14 10.83 -4.31 -10.61
CA LYS A 14 11.82 -4.28 -11.69
C LYS A 14 12.43 -2.89 -11.84
N ASP A 15 11.59 -1.87 -11.94
CA ASP A 15 12.05 -0.47 -12.09
C ASP A 15 12.88 -0.03 -10.87
N TYR A 16 12.51 -0.47 -9.66
CA TYR A 16 13.24 -0.23 -8.43
C TYR A 16 14.64 -0.88 -8.46
N SER A 17 14.71 -2.14 -8.86
CA SER A 17 15.99 -2.86 -9.04
C SER A 17 16.90 -2.18 -10.06
N ASP A 18 16.34 -1.73 -11.20
CA ASP A 18 17.11 -1.05 -12.23
C ASP A 18 17.57 0.36 -11.75
N ALA A 19 16.76 1.05 -10.97
CA ALA A 19 17.18 2.31 -10.34
C ALA A 19 18.31 2.09 -9.33
N GLN A 20 18.29 1.01 -8.54
CA GLN A 20 19.36 0.66 -7.61
C GLN A 20 20.68 0.38 -8.35
N LYS A 21 20.67 -0.36 -9.46
CA LYS A 21 21.86 -0.60 -10.30
C LYS A 21 22.45 0.71 -10.85
N ASN A 22 21.63 1.72 -11.06
CA ASN A 22 22.06 3.02 -11.58
C ASN A 22 22.72 3.92 -10.53
N LEU A 23 22.72 3.55 -9.24
CA LEU A 23 23.45 4.26 -8.19
C LEU A 23 24.97 4.27 -8.44
N LYS A 24 25.51 3.23 -9.12
CA LYS A 24 26.92 3.18 -9.52
C LYS A 24 27.39 4.38 -10.36
N TYR A 25 26.45 5.10 -10.96
CA TYR A 25 26.82 6.28 -11.77
C TYR A 25 27.44 7.43 -10.94
N VAL A 26 27.31 7.43 -9.62
CA VAL A 26 28.06 8.38 -8.79
C VAL A 26 29.55 8.08 -8.86
N ASP A 27 29.93 6.80 -8.79
CA ASP A 27 31.34 6.37 -8.85
C ASP A 27 31.93 6.68 -10.24
N TYR A 28 31.17 6.42 -11.32
CA TYR A 28 31.60 6.77 -12.68
C TYR A 28 31.86 8.28 -12.82
N GLY A 29 30.96 9.11 -12.27
CA GLY A 29 31.12 10.56 -12.28
C GLY A 29 32.39 11.01 -11.53
N GLN A 30 32.67 10.42 -10.35
CA GLN A 30 33.84 10.72 -9.54
C GLN A 30 35.15 10.29 -10.23
N LEU A 31 35.20 9.06 -10.73
CA LEU A 31 36.37 8.52 -11.42
C LEU A 31 36.74 9.35 -12.65
N LEU A 32 35.74 9.82 -13.40
CA LEU A 32 35.99 10.69 -14.56
C LEU A 32 36.63 12.03 -14.20
N TYR A 33 36.34 12.59 -13.02
CA TYR A 33 37.03 13.82 -12.56
C TYR A 33 38.50 13.55 -12.22
N MET A 34 38.86 12.32 -11.81
CA MET A 34 40.25 11.93 -11.50
C MET A 34 41.06 11.62 -12.76
N ALA A 35 40.40 11.19 -13.82
CA ALA A 35 41.03 10.69 -15.05
C ALA A 35 41.38 11.78 -16.09
N GLN A 36 41.50 13.05 -15.69
CA GLN A 36 41.73 14.15 -16.62
C GLN A 36 43.05 14.04 -17.42
N ALA A 37 44.08 13.42 -16.83
CA ALA A 37 45.39 13.24 -17.46
C ALA A 37 45.38 12.17 -18.61
N ASP A 38 44.48 11.20 -18.55
CA ASP A 38 44.42 10.07 -19.47
C ASP A 38 43.39 10.22 -20.57
N TYR A 39 42.62 11.30 -20.52
CA TYR A 39 41.53 11.54 -21.47
C TYR A 39 42.03 12.16 -22.78
N VAL A 40 41.62 11.55 -23.88
CA VAL A 40 41.76 12.11 -25.24
C VAL A 40 40.40 12.39 -25.83
N PRO A 41 40.16 13.58 -26.41
CA PRO A 41 38.89 13.89 -27.06
C PRO A 41 38.47 12.85 -28.13
N GLY A 42 37.22 12.43 -28.11
CA GLY A 42 36.69 11.44 -29.03
C GLY A 42 36.75 9.98 -28.53
N MET A 43 37.29 9.72 -27.36
CA MET A 43 37.22 8.39 -26.73
C MET A 43 35.76 7.96 -26.51
N LYS A 44 35.51 6.65 -26.71
CA LYS A 44 34.17 6.03 -26.46
C LYS A 44 34.10 5.39 -25.08
N GLU A 45 35.20 5.12 -24.45
CA GLU A 45 35.35 4.58 -23.10
C GLU A 45 36.70 4.96 -22.51
N ILE A 46 36.81 4.92 -21.21
CA ILE A 46 38.08 5.12 -20.47
C ILE A 46 38.14 4.10 -19.33
N GLU A 47 39.32 3.57 -19.09
CA GLU A 47 39.56 2.71 -17.95
C GLU A 47 40.20 3.53 -16.82
N VAL A 48 39.55 3.51 -15.64
CA VAL A 48 40.01 4.23 -14.44
C VAL A 48 39.92 3.28 -13.27
N GLU A 49 41.02 3.04 -12.58
CA GLU A 49 41.11 2.14 -11.41
C GLU A 49 40.43 0.77 -11.67
N GLY A 50 40.72 0.16 -12.84
CA GLY A 50 40.15 -1.13 -13.23
C GLY A 50 38.64 -1.11 -13.61
N THR A 51 38.05 0.08 -13.71
CA THR A 51 36.67 0.25 -14.12
C THR A 51 36.59 0.86 -15.52
N THR A 52 36.03 0.13 -16.47
CA THR A 52 35.73 0.66 -17.83
C THR A 52 34.46 1.50 -17.80
N ILE A 53 34.59 2.78 -18.11
CA ILE A 53 33.51 3.76 -18.09
C ILE A 53 33.18 4.18 -19.53
N PRO A 54 31.96 3.88 -20.05
CA PRO A 54 31.54 4.33 -21.37
C PRO A 54 31.40 5.86 -21.45
N LEU A 55 31.88 6.43 -22.55
CA LEU A 55 31.82 7.87 -22.81
C LEU A 55 30.96 8.18 -24.05
N ASP A 56 30.34 9.34 -24.03
CA ASP A 56 29.81 9.96 -25.24
C ASP A 56 30.95 10.74 -25.88
N ASN A 57 31.41 10.30 -27.03
CA ASN A 57 32.58 10.85 -27.73
C ASN A 57 32.38 12.28 -28.28
N LYS A 58 31.15 12.79 -28.20
CA LYS A 58 30.80 14.18 -28.58
C LYS A 58 30.89 15.14 -27.41
N LEU A 59 31.06 14.60 -26.19
CA LEU A 59 31.12 15.37 -24.94
C LEU A 59 32.53 15.38 -24.40
N THR A 60 32.88 16.43 -23.71
CA THR A 60 34.11 16.50 -22.90
C THR A 60 34.02 15.52 -21.71
N LEU A 61 35.15 15.27 -21.07
CA LEU A 61 35.21 14.43 -19.89
C LEU A 61 34.30 14.95 -18.76
N VAL A 62 34.33 16.28 -18.52
CA VAL A 62 33.51 16.94 -17.51
C VAL A 62 32.00 16.83 -17.83
N GLU A 63 31.64 16.97 -19.10
CA GLU A 63 30.24 16.81 -19.54
C GLU A 63 29.76 15.35 -19.37
N ASN A 64 30.61 14.37 -19.66
CA ASN A 64 30.33 12.95 -19.40
C ASN A 64 30.16 12.68 -17.89
N ALA A 65 31.05 13.20 -17.04
CA ALA A 65 30.92 13.12 -15.59
C ALA A 65 29.58 13.74 -15.10
N ASN A 66 29.25 14.93 -15.56
CA ASN A 66 28.00 15.60 -15.24
C ASN A 66 26.75 14.80 -15.71
N ARG A 67 26.84 14.12 -16.86
CA ARG A 67 25.80 13.21 -17.35
C ARG A 67 25.59 12.03 -16.42
N TYR A 68 26.68 11.45 -15.86
CA TYR A 68 26.60 10.38 -14.89
C TYR A 68 26.04 10.84 -13.55
N PHE A 69 26.42 12.01 -13.03
CA PHE A 69 25.81 12.58 -11.83
C PHE A 69 24.33 12.90 -12.03
N LYS A 70 23.91 13.33 -13.21
CA LYS A 70 22.48 13.51 -13.53
C LYS A 70 21.72 12.19 -13.51
N LYS A 71 22.30 11.10 -14.05
CA LYS A 71 21.70 9.74 -13.98
C LYS A 71 21.59 9.26 -12.53
N TYR A 72 22.64 9.45 -11.72
CA TYR A 72 22.63 9.12 -10.30
C TYR A 72 21.51 9.85 -9.54
N ARG A 73 21.41 11.17 -9.70
CA ARG A 73 20.36 11.96 -9.03
C ARG A 73 18.95 11.50 -9.41
N LYS A 74 18.72 11.19 -10.70
CA LYS A 74 17.47 10.62 -11.17
C LYS A 74 17.18 9.26 -10.54
N ALA A 75 18.19 8.38 -10.47
CA ALA A 75 18.05 7.07 -9.86
C ALA A 75 17.71 7.17 -8.35
N LYS A 76 18.40 8.04 -7.62
CA LYS A 76 18.13 8.28 -6.20
C LYS A 76 16.70 8.77 -5.95
N GLN A 77 16.22 9.71 -6.76
CA GLN A 77 14.85 10.21 -6.67
C GLN A 77 13.82 9.12 -7.03
N ALA A 78 14.11 8.34 -8.10
CA ALA A 78 13.24 7.24 -8.52
C ALA A 78 13.09 6.18 -7.43
N ILE A 79 14.16 5.79 -6.74
CA ILE A 79 14.15 4.83 -5.64
C ILE A 79 13.16 5.24 -4.55
N THR A 80 13.20 6.51 -4.12
CA THR A 80 12.29 7.02 -3.08
C THR A 80 10.83 6.93 -3.54
N THR A 81 10.53 7.41 -4.74
CA THR A 81 9.16 7.39 -5.30
C THR A 81 8.66 5.96 -5.52
N LEU A 82 9.52 5.07 -6.05
CA LEU A 82 9.17 3.68 -6.30
C LEU A 82 8.92 2.91 -5.00
N ALA A 83 9.70 3.17 -3.94
CA ALA A 83 9.48 2.55 -2.63
C ALA A 83 8.09 2.90 -2.07
N GLU A 84 7.66 4.16 -2.18
CA GLU A 84 6.32 4.59 -1.77
C GLU A 84 5.22 3.91 -2.61
N LEU A 85 5.42 3.80 -3.93
CA LEU A 85 4.46 3.16 -4.84
C LEU A 85 4.37 1.65 -4.58
N ILE A 86 5.49 0.99 -4.29
CA ILE A 86 5.55 -0.42 -3.91
C ILE A 86 4.74 -0.65 -2.63
N ASN A 87 4.96 0.17 -1.58
CA ASN A 87 4.22 0.05 -0.33
C ASN A 87 2.71 0.26 -0.52
N LYS A 88 2.30 1.27 -1.28
CA LYS A 88 0.88 1.50 -1.63
C LYS A 88 0.28 0.33 -2.40
N THR A 89 1.03 -0.23 -3.36
CA THR A 89 0.56 -1.35 -4.18
C THR A 89 0.49 -2.64 -3.37
N LYS A 90 1.43 -2.85 -2.43
CA LYS A 90 1.40 -3.96 -1.49
C LYS A 90 0.14 -3.91 -0.63
N TYR A 91 -0.18 -2.74 -0.07
CA TYR A 91 -1.40 -2.54 0.71
C TYR A 91 -2.66 -2.82 -0.13
N GLU A 92 -2.71 -2.33 -1.39
CA GLU A 92 -3.81 -2.60 -2.32
C GLU A 92 -3.99 -4.10 -2.60
N ILE A 93 -2.90 -4.85 -2.79
CA ILE A 93 -2.93 -6.31 -3.01
C ILE A 93 -3.52 -7.00 -1.79
N THR A 94 -3.01 -6.70 -0.59
CA THR A 94 -3.49 -7.27 0.66
C THR A 94 -4.97 -6.98 0.90
N TYR A 95 -5.40 -5.74 0.64
CA TYR A 95 -6.82 -5.35 0.68
C TYR A 95 -7.68 -6.21 -0.26
N LEU A 96 -7.26 -6.37 -1.51
CA LEU A 96 -8.02 -7.14 -2.50
C LEU A 96 -8.02 -8.65 -2.20
N GLU A 97 -6.95 -9.19 -1.61
CA GLU A 97 -6.88 -10.58 -1.14
C GLU A 97 -7.86 -10.82 0.02
N LYS A 98 -7.88 -9.90 1.00
CA LYS A 98 -8.87 -9.94 2.08
C LYS A 98 -10.29 -9.93 1.52
N LYS A 99 -10.61 -8.99 0.60
CA LYS A 99 -11.95 -8.91 -0.01
C LYS A 99 -12.34 -10.17 -0.78
N ARG A 100 -11.37 -10.88 -1.36
CA ARG A 100 -11.64 -12.19 -1.97
C ARG A 100 -12.07 -13.22 -0.94
N LEU A 101 -11.40 -13.28 0.21
CA LEU A 101 -11.78 -14.17 1.30
C LEU A 101 -13.12 -13.80 1.94
N ASP A 102 -13.38 -12.49 2.09
CA ASP A 102 -14.68 -11.99 2.57
C ASP A 102 -15.83 -12.41 1.64
N ILE A 103 -15.60 -12.47 0.32
CA ILE A 103 -16.58 -12.97 -0.66
C ILE A 103 -16.85 -14.48 -0.47
N GLU A 104 -15.82 -15.25 -0.18
CA GLU A 104 -15.94 -16.71 -0.01
C GLU A 104 -16.69 -17.09 1.28
N ASN A 105 -16.61 -16.25 2.33
CA ASN A 105 -17.08 -16.59 3.67
C ASN A 105 -18.27 -15.69 4.15
N GLY A 106 -18.60 -14.63 3.43
CA GLY A 106 -19.62 -13.66 3.86
C GLY A 106 -21.04 -14.14 3.68
N SER A 107 -21.94 -13.68 4.56
CA SER A 107 -23.39 -13.85 4.40
C SER A 107 -23.91 -13.03 3.19
N ALA A 108 -25.14 -13.32 2.75
CA ALA A 108 -25.76 -12.55 1.66
C ALA A 108 -25.81 -11.05 1.93
N ARG A 109 -26.02 -10.64 3.20
CA ARG A 109 -25.97 -9.23 3.62
C ARG A 109 -24.57 -8.65 3.47
N ASP A 110 -23.55 -9.35 4.00
CA ASP A 110 -22.16 -8.89 3.94
C ASP A 110 -21.69 -8.73 2.49
N LEU A 111 -22.09 -9.65 1.60
CA LEU A 111 -21.78 -9.57 0.17
C LEU A 111 -22.43 -8.37 -0.53
N MET A 112 -23.64 -8.00 -0.13
CA MET A 112 -24.30 -6.80 -0.67
C MET A 112 -23.58 -5.52 -0.23
N GLU A 113 -23.20 -5.44 1.04
CA GLU A 113 -22.46 -4.31 1.59
C GLU A 113 -21.05 -4.23 1.01
N LEU A 114 -20.35 -5.36 0.90
CA LEU A 114 -19.05 -5.44 0.25
C LEU A 114 -19.09 -4.98 -1.22
N LYS A 115 -20.16 -5.32 -1.93
CA LYS A 115 -20.35 -4.83 -3.30
C LYS A 115 -20.49 -3.30 -3.33
N GLU A 116 -21.23 -2.71 -2.40
CA GLU A 116 -21.35 -1.25 -2.28
C GLU A 116 -19.98 -0.62 -1.99
N GLU A 117 -19.23 -1.17 -1.05
CA GLU A 117 -17.86 -0.73 -0.73
C GLU A 117 -16.96 -0.76 -1.96
N LEU A 118 -16.94 -1.86 -2.71
CA LEU A 118 -16.11 -2.00 -3.91
C LEU A 118 -16.52 -1.03 -5.04
N VAL A 119 -17.78 -0.62 -5.07
CA VAL A 119 -18.25 0.45 -5.98
C VAL A 119 -17.75 1.82 -5.51
N ILE A 120 -17.85 2.12 -4.21
CA ILE A 120 -17.39 3.38 -3.61
C ILE A 120 -15.89 3.54 -3.84
N ASN A 121 -15.12 2.48 -3.62
CA ASN A 121 -13.66 2.46 -3.79
C ASN A 121 -13.20 2.32 -5.27
N GLY A 122 -14.16 2.31 -6.23
CA GLY A 122 -13.85 2.32 -7.66
C GLY A 122 -13.40 0.98 -8.26
N TYR A 123 -13.47 -0.12 -7.52
CA TYR A 123 -13.12 -1.46 -8.03
C TYR A 123 -14.20 -2.11 -8.87
N LEU A 124 -15.46 -1.71 -8.69
CA LEU A 124 -16.62 -2.14 -9.46
C LEU A 124 -17.33 -0.95 -10.09
N LYS A 125 -17.89 -1.15 -11.28
CA LYS A 125 -18.79 -0.15 -11.90
C LYS A 125 -20.14 -0.20 -11.17
N GLY A 126 -20.52 0.91 -10.52
CA GLY A 126 -21.87 1.10 -10.00
C GLY A 126 -22.89 1.20 -11.13
N LYS A 127 -24.16 0.91 -10.84
CA LYS A 127 -25.25 1.32 -11.74
C LYS A 127 -25.17 2.84 -11.86
N SER A 128 -24.95 3.36 -13.07
CA SER A 128 -24.99 4.80 -13.36
C SER A 128 -26.30 5.36 -12.80
N GLN A 129 -26.24 6.10 -11.72
CA GLN A 129 -27.35 6.95 -11.32
C GLN A 129 -27.44 8.02 -12.40
N LYS A 130 -28.47 7.95 -13.23
CA LYS A 130 -28.74 8.98 -14.23
C LYS A 130 -28.71 10.33 -13.50
N ALA A 131 -27.75 11.17 -13.88
CA ALA A 131 -27.68 12.55 -13.43
C ALA A 131 -29.04 13.22 -13.75
N GLY A 132 -29.82 13.52 -12.72
CA GLY A 132 -31.11 14.17 -12.95
C GLY A 132 -32.15 14.07 -11.85
N LYS A 133 -31.94 13.37 -10.75
CA LYS A 133 -32.85 13.45 -9.61
C LYS A 133 -32.22 14.22 -8.45
N LYS A 134 -32.82 15.38 -8.12
CA LYS A 134 -32.55 16.16 -6.90
C LYS A 134 -32.31 15.19 -5.73
N GLN A 135 -31.19 15.31 -5.05
CA GLN A 135 -30.91 14.61 -3.78
C GLN A 135 -32.08 14.93 -2.80
N LYS A 136 -33.05 14.03 -2.73
CA LYS A 136 -33.82 13.88 -1.49
C LYS A 136 -32.79 13.45 -0.44
N SER A 137 -32.80 14.09 0.72
CA SER A 137 -31.98 13.73 1.87
C SER A 137 -31.96 12.21 2.03
N ILE A 138 -30.89 11.56 1.55
CA ILE A 138 -30.73 10.12 1.69
C ILE A 138 -30.49 9.93 3.19
N LYS A 139 -31.43 9.29 3.88
CA LYS A 139 -31.22 8.80 5.24
C LYS A 139 -29.88 8.05 5.17
N LYS A 140 -28.89 8.48 5.97
CA LYS A 140 -27.59 7.83 6.04
C LYS A 140 -27.82 6.35 6.30
N LYS A 141 -27.47 5.49 5.35
CA LYS A 141 -27.66 4.05 5.48
C LYS A 141 -26.70 3.59 6.56
N SER A 142 -27.21 3.07 7.67
CA SER A 142 -26.39 2.47 8.71
C SER A 142 -26.07 1.03 8.32
N TYR A 143 -24.81 0.67 8.44
CA TYR A 143 -24.30 -0.67 8.15
C TYR A 143 -24.06 -1.36 9.49
N GLU A 144 -24.91 -2.33 9.82
CA GLU A 144 -24.90 -2.96 11.14
C GLU A 144 -23.71 -3.90 11.29
N PRO A 145 -22.78 -3.64 12.25
CA PRO A 145 -21.67 -4.53 12.53
C PRO A 145 -22.14 -5.81 13.20
N HIS A 146 -21.24 -6.78 13.29
CA HIS A 146 -21.48 -8.04 14.00
C HIS A 146 -21.12 -7.92 15.49
N TYR A 147 -21.70 -8.79 16.30
CA TYR A 147 -21.49 -8.78 17.74
C TYR A 147 -21.18 -10.18 18.28
N LEU A 148 -20.21 -10.25 19.17
CA LEU A 148 -19.89 -11.41 20.00
C LEU A 148 -20.21 -11.05 21.46
N ASN A 149 -21.05 -11.85 22.11
CA ASN A 149 -21.39 -11.67 23.52
C ASN A 149 -20.73 -12.80 24.33
N ILE A 150 -19.97 -12.44 25.37
CA ILE A 150 -19.27 -13.35 26.26
C ILE A 150 -19.58 -12.94 27.69
N GLY A 151 -20.42 -13.70 28.37
CA GLY A 151 -20.96 -13.28 29.67
C GLY A 151 -21.60 -11.91 29.60
N ASN A 152 -21.10 -10.96 30.35
CA ASN A 152 -21.58 -9.56 30.36
C ASN A 152 -20.84 -8.67 29.34
N ALA A 153 -19.80 -9.19 28.67
CA ALA A 153 -19.04 -8.43 27.70
C ALA A 153 -19.70 -8.46 26.32
N LYS A 154 -19.59 -7.35 25.60
CA LYS A 154 -20.05 -7.23 24.22
C LYS A 154 -18.91 -6.69 23.36
N ILE A 155 -18.52 -7.47 22.36
CA ILE A 155 -17.50 -7.11 21.36
C ILE A 155 -18.23 -6.89 20.04
N GLY A 156 -18.08 -5.71 19.43
CA GLY A 156 -18.52 -5.42 18.08
C GLY A 156 -17.39 -5.59 17.09
N PHE A 157 -17.70 -6.05 15.86
CA PHE A 157 -16.69 -6.14 14.80
C PHE A 157 -17.32 -5.94 13.42
N GLY A 158 -16.55 -5.35 12.50
CA GLY A 158 -16.96 -5.14 11.12
C GLY A 158 -16.23 -6.08 10.16
N LEU A 159 -16.95 -6.60 9.18
CA LEU A 159 -16.40 -7.46 8.12
C LEU A 159 -16.08 -6.68 6.83
N ASN A 160 -16.51 -5.42 6.74
CA ASN A 160 -16.25 -4.51 5.63
C ASN A 160 -16.02 -3.09 6.14
N ASP A 161 -15.52 -2.20 5.27
CA ASP A 161 -15.17 -0.83 5.66
C ASP A 161 -16.39 -0.03 6.12
N LEU A 162 -17.56 -0.28 5.54
CA LEU A 162 -18.82 0.42 5.91
C LEU A 162 -19.27 0.04 7.32
N GLN A 163 -19.18 -1.25 7.69
CA GLN A 163 -19.45 -1.71 9.06
C GLN A 163 -18.38 -1.21 10.04
N ASN A 164 -17.11 -1.19 9.62
CA ASN A 164 -16.01 -0.65 10.42
C ASN A 164 -16.24 0.83 10.76
N GLU A 165 -16.66 1.63 9.78
CA GLU A 165 -16.98 3.06 9.99
C GLU A 165 -18.15 3.22 10.95
N THR A 166 -19.26 2.49 10.75
CA THR A 166 -20.42 2.53 11.64
C THR A 166 -20.05 2.15 13.06
N LEU A 167 -19.30 1.05 13.24
CA LEU A 167 -18.87 0.58 14.55
C LEU A 167 -18.01 1.63 15.27
N THR A 168 -17.06 2.21 14.57
CA THR A 168 -16.07 3.12 15.17
C THR A 168 -16.63 4.51 15.45
N PHE A 169 -17.41 5.07 14.52
CA PHE A 169 -17.82 6.47 14.60
C PHE A 169 -19.26 6.67 15.07
N GLU A 170 -20.12 5.64 15.02
CA GLU A 170 -21.53 5.77 15.41
C GLU A 170 -21.87 4.97 16.68
N ILE A 171 -21.20 3.83 16.93
CA ILE A 171 -21.55 2.90 18.02
C ILE A 171 -20.54 2.96 19.18
N ALA A 172 -19.24 3.00 18.89
CA ALA A 172 -18.22 3.09 19.92
C ALA A 172 -18.34 4.37 20.75
N ARG A 173 -18.04 4.27 22.04
CA ARG A 173 -18.06 5.39 23.00
C ARG A 173 -16.62 5.70 23.44
N SER A 174 -16.44 6.82 24.14
CA SER A 174 -15.13 7.27 24.63
C SER A 174 -14.41 6.27 25.53
N ASN A 175 -15.15 5.40 26.22
CA ASN A 175 -14.62 4.34 27.10
C ASN A 175 -14.50 2.98 26.40
N SER A 176 -14.87 2.85 25.13
CA SER A 176 -14.71 1.61 24.36
C SER A 176 -13.23 1.36 24.01
N LEU A 177 -12.80 0.10 24.02
CA LEU A 177 -11.46 -0.27 23.61
C LEU A 177 -11.49 -0.72 22.13
N PHE A 178 -10.60 -0.14 21.35
CA PHE A 178 -10.47 -0.39 19.90
C PHE A 178 -9.25 -1.26 19.61
N PHE A 179 -9.43 -2.24 18.74
CA PHE A 179 -8.39 -3.16 18.28
C PHE A 179 -8.40 -3.22 16.75
N HIS A 180 -7.23 -3.15 16.17
CA HIS A 180 -7.01 -3.29 14.74
C HIS A 180 -5.58 -3.74 14.46
N VAL A 181 -5.34 -4.53 13.43
CA VAL A 181 -4.00 -4.96 13.03
C VAL A 181 -3.26 -3.78 12.41
N LYS A 182 -2.08 -3.47 12.97
CA LYS A 182 -1.28 -2.33 12.52
C LYS A 182 -0.81 -2.51 11.07
N ASP A 183 -0.88 -1.44 10.29
CA ASP A 183 -0.39 -1.36 8.90
C ASP A 183 -0.95 -2.44 7.95
N HIS A 184 -2.13 -2.99 8.28
CA HIS A 184 -2.77 -4.05 7.51
C HIS A 184 -4.27 -3.78 7.33
N PRO A 185 -4.86 -4.02 6.13
CA PRO A 185 -6.31 -3.99 5.96
C PRO A 185 -6.98 -5.05 6.83
N GLY A 186 -7.93 -4.65 7.66
CA GLY A 186 -8.52 -5.57 8.61
C GLY A 186 -9.86 -5.11 9.15
N SER A 187 -10.41 -5.92 10.04
CA SER A 187 -11.64 -5.63 10.76
C SER A 187 -11.36 -4.71 11.94
N HIS A 188 -12.21 -3.74 12.15
CA HIS A 188 -12.28 -3.02 13.42
C HIS A 188 -12.98 -3.90 14.44
N VAL A 189 -12.37 -4.07 15.60
CA VAL A 189 -12.95 -4.81 16.73
C VAL A 189 -13.02 -3.86 17.91
N VAL A 190 -14.18 -3.78 18.55
CA VAL A 190 -14.42 -2.82 19.62
C VAL A 190 -15.08 -3.52 20.81
N ILE A 191 -14.47 -3.44 22.00
CA ILE A 191 -15.12 -3.84 23.24
C ILE A 191 -16.04 -2.72 23.68
N LEU A 192 -17.33 -2.96 23.64
CA LEU A 192 -18.37 -1.99 23.98
C LEU A 192 -18.67 -1.97 25.48
N ASN A 193 -18.53 -3.11 26.16
CA ASN A 193 -18.57 -3.29 27.62
C ASN A 193 -17.77 -4.52 28.04
N GLY A 194 -17.34 -4.59 29.29
CA GLY A 194 -16.44 -5.63 29.80
C GLY A 194 -14.97 -5.33 29.57
N GLN A 195 -14.60 -4.05 29.45
CA GLN A 195 -13.24 -3.58 29.09
C GLN A 195 -12.17 -3.94 30.13
N ASP A 196 -12.54 -4.14 31.39
CA ASP A 196 -11.62 -4.41 32.49
C ASP A 196 -11.16 -5.88 32.56
N ASP A 197 -11.79 -6.77 31.80
CA ASP A 197 -11.43 -8.18 31.75
C ASP A 197 -10.32 -8.44 30.72
N ASN A 198 -9.16 -8.91 31.20
CA ASN A 198 -8.02 -9.21 30.34
C ASN A 198 -8.29 -10.36 29.37
N ASN A 199 -9.13 -11.33 29.73
CA ASN A 199 -9.51 -12.42 28.80
C ASN A 199 -10.31 -11.85 27.64
N ILE A 200 -11.23 -10.91 27.90
CA ILE A 200 -12.01 -10.25 26.85
C ILE A 200 -11.10 -9.43 25.92
N ARG A 201 -10.08 -8.77 26.46
CA ARG A 201 -9.08 -8.06 25.65
C ARG A 201 -8.30 -9.01 24.76
N THR A 202 -7.87 -10.16 25.29
CA THR A 202 -7.18 -11.20 24.52
C THR A 202 -8.05 -11.71 23.38
N ILE A 203 -9.31 -12.05 23.66
CA ILE A 203 -10.28 -12.49 22.64
C ILE A 203 -10.49 -11.41 21.56
N ALA A 204 -10.56 -10.14 21.95
CA ALA A 204 -10.71 -9.05 20.97
C ALA A 204 -9.47 -8.91 20.08
N CYS A 205 -8.25 -9.08 20.62
CA CYS A 205 -7.01 -9.11 19.85
C CYS A 205 -6.98 -10.28 18.86
N GLU A 206 -7.28 -11.50 19.34
CA GLU A 206 -7.33 -12.70 18.51
C GLU A 206 -8.37 -12.59 17.41
N LEU A 207 -9.55 -12.02 17.72
CA LEU A 207 -10.60 -11.77 16.75
C LEU A 207 -10.13 -10.78 15.66
N ALA A 208 -9.43 -9.70 16.05
CA ALA A 208 -8.88 -8.75 15.10
C ALA A 208 -7.85 -9.38 14.17
N LEU A 209 -6.97 -10.23 14.69
CA LEU A 209 -5.99 -11.00 13.91
C LEU A 209 -6.68 -11.99 12.96
N TYR A 210 -7.61 -12.78 13.48
CA TYR A 210 -8.36 -13.77 12.70
C TYR A 210 -9.11 -13.14 11.53
N LEU A 211 -9.87 -12.07 11.80
CA LEU A 211 -10.65 -11.36 10.78
C LEU A 211 -9.80 -10.55 9.80
N SER A 212 -8.55 -10.30 10.10
CA SER A 212 -7.61 -9.68 9.19
C SER A 212 -6.91 -10.69 8.28
N HIS A 213 -7.21 -11.99 8.45
CA HIS A 213 -6.63 -13.10 7.70
C HIS A 213 -5.09 -13.10 7.69
N GLN A 214 -4.47 -12.57 8.72
CA GLN A 214 -3.05 -12.76 8.92
C GLN A 214 -2.80 -14.22 9.33
N LYS A 215 -2.19 -14.96 8.44
CA LYS A 215 -1.56 -16.23 8.78
C LYS A 215 -0.23 -15.88 9.43
N ASP A 216 -0.15 -16.22 10.70
CA ASP A 216 1.05 -16.25 11.53
C ASP A 216 2.19 -15.27 11.20
N GLY A 217 2.41 -14.32 12.11
CA GLY A 217 3.69 -13.62 12.24
C GLY A 217 4.60 -14.38 13.16
#